data_26272dbd7a48dd50848ef5adb100421c
#
_entry.id   26272dbd7a48dd50848ef5adb100421c
#
_cell.length_a   1.000
_cell.length_b   1.000
_cell.length_c   1.000
_cell.angle_alpha   90.00
_cell.angle_beta   90.00
_cell.angle_gamma   90.00
#
_symmetry.space_group_name_H-M   'P 1'
#
loop_
_entity.id
_entity.type
_entity.pdbx_description
1 polymer ?
#
loop_
_entity_poly.entity_id
_entity_poly.type
_entity_poly.pdbx_seq_one_letter_code
_entity_poly.pdbx_strand_id
1 'polypeptide(L)'
;MLLEAAVLDAPTLLARGFLHTVLHDADVPAEAQQRALRITRLAPQAARLNKQTLRALAGGQGAEALVPTAYDYADSAEHREGIAAFLAKRAPNF
;
A
#
# COMPACT_ATOMS: atom_id res chain seq x y z
N MET A 1 -19.90 -12.87 -8.71
CA MET A 1 -19.27 -11.99 -9.70
C MET A 1 -18.58 -12.79 -10.81
N LEU A 2 -17.47 -13.50 -10.57
CA LEU A 2 -16.77 -14.22 -11.65
C LEU A 2 -17.58 -15.41 -12.20
N LEU A 3 -18.19 -16.21 -11.35
CA LEU A 3 -18.94 -17.42 -11.76
C LEU A 3 -20.29 -17.10 -12.37
N GLU A 4 -20.92 -16.00 -11.96
CA GLU A 4 -22.26 -15.59 -12.41
C GLU A 4 -22.21 -14.56 -13.54
N ALA A 5 -21.01 -14.14 -13.96
CA ALA A 5 -20.79 -13.06 -14.92
C ALA A 5 -21.57 -11.76 -14.58
N ALA A 6 -21.83 -11.52 -13.27
CA ALA A 6 -22.62 -10.38 -12.82
C ALA A 6 -21.90 -9.06 -13.11
N VAL A 7 -22.61 -8.13 -13.73
CA VAL A 7 -22.17 -6.74 -13.89
C VAL A 7 -22.62 -5.96 -12.66
N LEU A 8 -21.66 -5.38 -11.95
CA LEU A 8 -21.92 -4.58 -10.75
C LEU A 8 -21.56 -3.13 -11.03
N ASP A 9 -22.41 -2.21 -10.55
CA ASP A 9 -22.13 -0.79 -10.63
C ASP A 9 -21.09 -0.34 -9.58
N ALA A 10 -20.55 0.86 -9.76
CA ALA A 10 -19.51 1.40 -8.89
C ALA A 10 -19.95 1.57 -7.41
N PRO A 11 -21.18 2.05 -7.10
CA PRO A 11 -21.67 2.09 -5.74
C PRO A 11 -21.71 0.71 -5.06
N THR A 12 -22.17 -0.30 -5.76
CA THR A 12 -22.20 -1.69 -5.23
C THR A 12 -20.81 -2.22 -4.98
N LEU A 13 -19.84 -1.96 -5.89
CA LEU A 13 -18.45 -2.37 -5.71
C LEU A 13 -17.78 -1.63 -4.53
N LEU A 14 -18.12 -0.36 -4.33
CA LEU A 14 -17.66 0.41 -3.16
C LEU A 14 -18.23 -0.19 -1.86
N ALA A 15 -19.53 -0.45 -1.81
CA ALA A 15 -20.18 -1.03 -0.64
C ALA A 15 -19.63 -2.41 -0.27
N ARG A 16 -19.18 -3.19 -1.27
CA ARG A 16 -18.54 -4.50 -1.08
C ARG A 16 -17.03 -4.43 -0.78
N GLY A 17 -16.45 -3.25 -0.66
CA GLY A 17 -15.03 -3.06 -0.38
C GLY A 17 -14.10 -3.38 -1.55
N PHE A 18 -14.62 -3.52 -2.77
CA PHE A 18 -13.84 -3.76 -3.97
C PHE A 18 -13.18 -2.48 -4.50
N LEU A 19 -13.85 -1.35 -4.30
CA LEU A 19 -13.32 -0.02 -4.61
C LEU A 19 -13.11 0.76 -3.32
N HIS A 20 -12.10 1.63 -3.31
CA HIS A 20 -11.82 2.53 -2.19
C HIS A 20 -12.59 3.85 -2.30
N THR A 21 -12.91 4.26 -3.51
CA THR A 21 -13.54 5.55 -3.80
C THR A 21 -14.26 5.47 -5.13
N VAL A 22 -15.36 6.19 -5.25
CA VAL A 22 -16.09 6.44 -6.50
C VAL A 22 -16.13 7.96 -6.71
N LEU A 23 -15.78 8.41 -7.89
CA LEU A 23 -15.67 9.82 -8.27
C LEU A 23 -16.33 10.03 -9.63
N HIS A 24 -16.53 11.28 -10.03
CA HIS A 24 -16.83 11.60 -11.41
C HIS A 24 -15.64 11.23 -12.31
N ASP A 25 -15.91 10.77 -13.51
CA ASP A 25 -14.88 10.29 -14.45
C ASP A 25 -13.76 11.30 -14.67
N ALA A 26 -14.10 12.59 -14.74
CA ALA A 26 -13.14 13.67 -14.92
C ALA A 26 -12.14 13.82 -13.75
N ASP A 27 -12.51 13.39 -12.55
CA ASP A 27 -11.70 13.56 -11.33
C ASP A 27 -10.79 12.36 -11.06
N VAL A 28 -11.08 11.20 -11.68
CA VAL A 28 -10.34 9.96 -11.44
C VAL A 28 -8.84 10.09 -11.73
N PRO A 29 -8.38 10.67 -12.86
CA PRO A 29 -6.96 10.78 -13.13
C PRO A 29 -6.22 11.62 -12.09
N ALA A 30 -6.80 12.74 -11.66
CA ALA A 30 -6.20 13.63 -10.67
C ALA A 30 -6.07 12.95 -9.30
N GLU A 31 -7.12 12.27 -8.85
CA GLU A 31 -7.09 11.54 -7.58
C GLU A 31 -6.10 10.37 -7.63
N ALA A 32 -6.05 9.62 -8.73
CA ALA A 32 -5.08 8.54 -8.92
C ALA A 32 -3.65 9.06 -8.82
N GLN A 33 -3.34 10.18 -9.47
CA GLN A 33 -2.04 10.82 -9.40
C GLN A 33 -1.70 11.30 -7.98
N GLN A 34 -2.64 11.91 -7.28
CA GLN A 34 -2.43 12.34 -5.90
C GLN A 34 -2.15 11.16 -4.96
N ARG A 35 -2.87 10.04 -5.13
CA ARG A 35 -2.61 8.82 -4.35
C ARG A 35 -1.22 8.25 -4.65
N ALA A 36 -0.84 8.20 -5.91
CA ALA A 36 0.50 7.77 -6.32
C ALA A 36 1.58 8.65 -5.68
N LEU A 37 1.43 9.98 -5.73
CA LEU A 37 2.35 10.93 -5.09
C LEU A 37 2.43 10.77 -3.57
N ARG A 38 1.32 10.44 -2.89
CA ARG A 38 1.37 10.11 -1.46
C ARG A 38 2.20 8.85 -1.19
N ILE A 39 2.06 7.83 -2.03
CA ILE A 39 2.83 6.58 -1.90
C ILE A 39 4.32 6.82 -2.12
N THR A 40 4.72 7.70 -3.04
CA THR A 40 6.14 8.00 -3.29
C THR A 40 6.83 8.72 -2.13
N ARG A 41 6.07 9.26 -1.18
CA ARG A 41 6.61 9.89 0.03
C ARG A 41 6.83 8.90 1.18
N LEU A 42 6.40 7.65 1.01
CA LEU A 42 6.65 6.59 1.97
C LEU A 42 8.05 6.03 1.78
N ALA A 43 8.60 5.43 2.82
CA ALA A 43 9.85 4.68 2.76
C ALA A 43 9.79 3.61 1.65
N PRO A 44 10.57 3.73 0.55
CA PRO A 44 10.40 2.86 -0.62
C PRO A 44 10.65 1.38 -0.33
N GLN A 45 11.63 1.08 0.51
CA GLN A 45 11.94 -0.30 0.92
C GLN A 45 10.81 -0.88 1.76
N ALA A 46 10.32 -0.13 2.75
CA ALA A 46 9.21 -0.56 3.60
C ALA A 46 7.94 -0.79 2.78
N ALA A 47 7.62 0.09 1.83
CA ALA A 47 6.47 -0.07 0.95
C ALA A 47 6.57 -1.35 0.08
N ARG A 48 7.76 -1.65 -0.45
CA ARG A 48 8.01 -2.88 -1.23
C ARG A 48 7.89 -4.13 -0.37
N LEU A 49 8.46 -4.14 0.82
CA LEU A 49 8.38 -5.27 1.75
C LEU A 49 6.93 -5.53 2.16
N ASN A 50 6.17 -4.50 2.53
CA ASN A 50 4.76 -4.63 2.86
C ASN A 50 3.96 -5.24 1.70
N LYS A 51 4.21 -4.79 0.46
CA LYS A 51 3.54 -5.34 -0.72
C LYS A 51 3.90 -6.82 -0.95
N GLN A 52 5.16 -7.19 -0.77
CA GLN A 52 5.61 -8.59 -0.89
C GLN A 52 4.95 -9.47 0.17
N THR A 53 4.93 -9.00 1.43
CA THR A 53 4.28 -9.69 2.54
C THR A 53 2.80 -9.92 2.29
N LEU A 54 2.06 -8.88 1.90
CA LEU A 54 0.63 -9.00 1.59
C LEU A 54 0.36 -9.97 0.43
N ARG A 55 1.20 -9.98 -0.60
CA ARG A 55 1.09 -10.94 -1.72
C ARG A 55 1.36 -12.38 -1.28
N ALA A 56 2.37 -12.59 -0.45
CA ALA A 56 2.69 -13.92 0.08
C ALA A 56 1.54 -14.47 0.92
N LEU A 57 0.99 -13.66 1.82
CA LEU A 57 -0.18 -14.03 2.63
C LEU A 57 -1.41 -14.32 1.76
N ALA A 58 -1.70 -13.48 0.78
CA ALA A 58 -2.80 -13.70 -0.17
C ALA A 58 -2.61 -14.97 -1.01
N GLY A 59 -1.37 -15.38 -1.26
CA GLY A 59 -1.01 -16.63 -1.92
C GLY A 59 -1.04 -17.87 -1.01
N GLY A 60 -1.45 -17.71 0.26
CA GLY A 60 -1.56 -18.82 1.23
C GLY A 60 -0.28 -19.14 1.99
N GLN A 61 0.76 -18.30 1.88
CA GLN A 61 1.98 -18.46 2.69
C GLN A 61 1.68 -18.09 4.15
N GLY A 62 2.08 -18.94 5.08
CA GLY A 62 1.92 -18.67 6.52
C GLY A 62 2.78 -17.49 6.99
N ALA A 63 2.28 -16.75 7.98
CA ALA A 63 3.00 -15.61 8.55
C ALA A 63 4.36 -16.01 9.13
N GLU A 64 4.48 -17.21 9.65
CA GLU A 64 5.70 -17.76 10.25
C GLU A 64 6.88 -17.79 9.27
N ALA A 65 6.59 -18.02 7.99
CA ALA A 65 7.61 -18.03 6.94
C ALA A 65 8.19 -16.62 6.64
N LEU A 66 7.50 -15.58 7.03
CA LEU A 66 7.89 -14.18 6.78
C LEU A 66 8.64 -13.54 7.96
N VAL A 67 8.49 -14.12 9.17
CA VAL A 67 9.10 -13.58 10.40
C VAL A 67 10.63 -13.47 10.32
N PRO A 68 11.39 -14.44 9.77
CA PRO A 68 12.84 -14.36 9.76
C PRO A 68 13.40 -13.12 9.02
N THR A 69 12.68 -12.61 8.03
CA THR A 69 13.11 -11.46 7.22
C THR A 69 12.35 -10.18 7.52
N ALA A 70 11.41 -10.20 8.47
CA ALA A 70 10.52 -9.08 8.76
C ALA A 70 11.26 -7.80 9.19
N TYR A 71 12.44 -7.95 9.78
CA TYR A 71 13.24 -6.85 10.34
C TYR A 71 14.56 -6.59 9.61
N ASP A 72 14.82 -7.26 8.49
CA ASP A 72 16.09 -7.16 7.77
C ASP A 72 16.40 -5.72 7.31
N TYR A 73 15.39 -4.88 7.17
CA TYR A 73 15.58 -3.50 6.77
C TYR A 73 15.83 -2.52 7.95
N ALA A 74 15.76 -2.99 9.20
CA ALA A 74 15.84 -2.13 10.39
C ALA A 74 17.14 -1.31 10.48
N ASP A 75 18.25 -1.83 9.94
CA ASP A 75 19.54 -1.14 9.90
C ASP A 75 19.81 -0.38 8.59
N SER A 76 18.82 -0.31 7.71
CA SER A 76 18.96 0.41 6.43
C SER A 76 19.07 1.93 6.64
N ALA A 77 19.66 2.63 5.67
CA ALA A 77 19.72 4.09 5.68
C ALA A 77 18.33 4.71 5.68
N GLU A 78 17.40 4.09 4.95
CA GLU A 78 16.00 4.49 4.86
C GLU A 78 15.28 4.41 6.22
N HIS A 79 15.48 3.31 6.97
CA HIS A 79 14.92 3.17 8.31
C HIS A 79 15.50 4.22 9.27
N ARG A 80 16.82 4.42 9.26
CA ARG A 80 17.48 5.45 10.08
C ARG A 80 16.98 6.86 9.77
N GLU A 81 16.82 7.19 8.48
CA GLU A 81 16.23 8.48 8.08
C GLU A 81 14.80 8.62 8.57
N GLY A 82 13.98 7.59 8.46
CA GLY A 82 12.60 7.59 8.97
C GLY A 82 12.53 7.89 10.46
N ILE A 83 13.37 7.24 11.27
CA ILE A 83 13.46 7.48 12.72
C ILE A 83 13.96 8.91 13.01
N ALA A 84 15.01 9.35 12.34
CA ALA A 84 15.57 10.70 12.53
C ALA A 84 14.55 11.79 12.19
N ALA A 85 13.84 11.64 11.08
CA ALA A 85 12.81 12.56 10.64
C ALA A 85 11.64 12.62 11.65
N PHE A 86 11.21 11.46 12.15
CA PHE A 86 10.14 11.37 13.14
C PHE A 86 10.51 12.10 14.45
N LEU A 87 11.72 11.83 14.98
CA LEU A 87 12.21 12.49 16.20
C LEU A 87 12.37 14.00 16.02
N ALA A 88 12.85 14.44 14.85
CA ALA A 88 13.01 15.85 14.51
C ALA A 88 11.71 16.54 14.06
N LYS A 89 10.58 15.82 13.98
CA LYS A 89 9.28 16.32 13.51
C LYS A 89 9.36 17.02 12.14
N ARG A 90 10.15 16.47 11.24
CA ARG A 90 10.31 16.94 9.85
C ARG A 90 9.87 15.86 8.86
N ALA A 91 9.66 16.26 7.60
CA ALA A 91 9.47 15.29 6.53
C ALA A 91 10.76 14.48 6.32
N PRO A 92 10.66 13.16 6.09
CA PRO A 92 11.81 12.34 5.72
C PRO A 92 12.24 12.63 4.29
N ASN A 93 13.48 12.34 3.98
CA ASN A 93 14.06 12.40 2.64
C ASN A 93 14.55 11.00 2.23
N PHE A 94 13.63 10.24 1.68
CA PHE A 94 13.89 8.88 1.22
C PHE A 94 14.46 8.80 -0.18
#